data_ca7f9ec840f554c6d69d1cf28129aa0d
#
_entry.id   ca7f9ec840f554c6d69d1cf28129aa0d
#
_cell.length_a   1.000
_cell.length_b   1.000
_cell.length_c   1.000
_cell.angle_alpha   90.00
_cell.angle_beta   90.00
_cell.angle_gamma   90.00
#
_symmetry.space_group_name_H-M   'P 1'
#
loop_
_entity.id
_entity.type
_entity.pdbx_description
1 polymer ?
#
loop_
_entity_poly.entity_id
_entity_poly.type
_entity_poly.pdbx_seq_one_letter_code
_entity_poly.pdbx_strand_id
1 'polypeptide(L)'
;MPDQSHVGRVYSAPGQVIDAARAAGMAQAIAGDDSPFEPEAVPPTFAAVYCLAPTFAQLFTDPEVGINLAGLIHGEQSFEWPAAARPGDTVDASARIESVEDKRGMTFVTLAVEAVRPADGAVVCRGRSMMIVRGGAQ
;
A
#
# COMPACT_ATOMS: atom_id res chain seq x y z
N MET A 1 16.09 -12.93 0.53
CA MET A 1 16.24 -11.61 1.14
C MET A 1 16.25 -10.52 0.08
N PRO A 2 15.54 -9.43 0.27
CA PRO A 2 15.63 -8.28 -0.63
C PRO A 2 17.07 -7.75 -0.68
N ASP A 3 17.50 -7.37 -1.88
CA ASP A 3 18.81 -6.77 -2.10
C ASP A 3 18.76 -5.76 -3.25
N GLN A 4 19.89 -5.18 -3.60
CA GLN A 4 19.99 -4.15 -4.63
C GLN A 4 19.50 -4.60 -6.01
N SER A 5 19.54 -5.88 -6.30
CA SER A 5 19.08 -6.39 -7.60
C SER A 5 17.57 -6.29 -7.78
N HIS A 6 16.84 -6.14 -6.69
CA HIS A 6 15.38 -6.03 -6.70
C HIS A 6 14.88 -4.58 -6.88
N VAL A 7 15.78 -3.60 -6.83
CA VAL A 7 15.40 -2.19 -7.04
C VAL A 7 14.83 -2.02 -8.45
N GLY A 8 13.67 -1.35 -8.51
CA GLY A 8 12.94 -1.15 -9.77
C GLY A 8 11.86 -2.19 -10.02
N ARG A 9 11.79 -3.26 -9.24
CA ARG A 9 10.74 -4.28 -9.37
C ARG A 9 9.38 -3.68 -9.06
N VAL A 10 8.39 -3.96 -9.91
CA VAL A 10 7.04 -3.40 -9.80
C VAL A 10 6.04 -4.52 -9.55
N TYR A 11 5.12 -4.27 -8.62
CA TYR A 11 3.97 -5.11 -8.34
C TYR A 11 2.73 -4.35 -8.75
N SER A 12 2.01 -4.85 -9.73
CA SER A 12 0.82 -4.21 -10.28
C SER A 12 -0.43 -4.97 -9.88
N ALA A 13 -1.45 -4.23 -9.47
CA ALA A 13 -2.75 -4.77 -9.11
C ALA A 13 -3.86 -3.93 -9.75
N PRO A 14 -4.14 -4.17 -11.05
CA PRO A 14 -5.17 -3.42 -11.75
C PRO A 14 -6.57 -3.83 -11.29
N GLY A 15 -7.54 -2.96 -11.55
CA GLY A 15 -8.95 -3.28 -11.38
C GLY A 15 -9.42 -3.41 -9.93
N GLN A 16 -8.81 -2.67 -9.00
CA GLN A 16 -9.25 -2.67 -7.60
C GLN A 16 -10.51 -1.80 -7.47
N VAL A 17 -11.60 -2.40 -7.04
CA VAL A 17 -12.86 -1.67 -6.82
C VAL A 17 -12.91 -1.18 -5.37
N ILE A 18 -13.19 0.11 -5.20
CA ILE A 18 -13.37 0.70 -3.87
C ILE A 18 -14.78 0.36 -3.39
N ASP A 19 -14.87 -0.67 -2.56
CA ASP A 19 -16.14 -1.18 -2.06
C ASP A 19 -16.78 -0.20 -1.08
N ALA A 20 -17.98 0.29 -1.42
CA ALA A 20 -18.70 1.27 -0.63
C ALA A 20 -19.00 0.79 0.80
N ALA A 21 -19.40 -0.46 0.96
CA ALA A 21 -19.72 -1.01 2.28
C ALA A 21 -18.49 -1.12 3.18
N ARG A 22 -17.35 -1.54 2.61
CA ARG A 22 -16.09 -1.62 3.36
C ARG A 22 -15.56 -0.24 3.72
N ALA A 23 -15.65 0.73 2.81
CA ALA A 23 -15.24 2.11 3.09
C ALA A 23 -16.10 2.73 4.19
N ALA A 24 -17.41 2.53 4.15
CA ALA A 24 -18.32 2.97 5.20
C ALA A 24 -18.04 2.29 6.54
N GLY A 25 -17.73 1.01 6.52
CA GLY A 25 -17.35 0.25 7.71
C GLY A 25 -16.09 0.80 8.37
N MET A 26 -15.09 1.18 7.58
CA MET A 26 -13.87 1.81 8.10
C MET A 26 -14.17 3.19 8.70
N ALA A 27 -14.97 4.01 8.02
CA ALA A 27 -15.36 5.33 8.53
C ALA A 27 -16.04 5.21 9.89
N GLN A 28 -16.96 4.27 10.05
CA GLN A 28 -17.63 4.01 11.30
C GLN A 28 -16.66 3.50 12.39
N ALA A 29 -15.73 2.63 12.03
CA ALA A 29 -14.72 2.12 12.96
C ALA A 29 -13.81 3.23 13.49
N ILE A 30 -13.50 4.23 12.66
CA ILE A 30 -12.65 5.35 13.05
C ILE A 30 -13.40 6.32 13.97
N ALA A 31 -14.64 6.67 13.65
CA ALA A 31 -15.35 7.78 14.26
C ALA A 31 -16.64 7.38 14.98
N GLY A 32 -17.00 6.12 14.97
CA GLY A 32 -18.26 5.64 15.58
C GLY A 32 -19.48 6.19 14.85
N ASP A 33 -20.58 6.34 15.58
CA ASP A 33 -21.84 6.83 15.03
C ASP A 33 -21.76 8.31 14.61
N ASP A 34 -20.81 9.04 15.16
CA ASP A 34 -20.56 10.46 14.86
C ASP A 34 -19.48 10.65 13.80
N SER A 35 -19.44 9.77 12.80
CA SER A 35 -18.42 9.81 11.75
C SER A 35 -18.36 11.21 11.10
N PRO A 36 -17.14 11.81 11.03
CA PRO A 36 -16.96 13.08 10.33
C PRO A 36 -16.98 12.94 8.81
N PHE A 37 -17.00 11.70 8.30
CA PHE A 37 -16.99 11.45 6.86
C PHE A 37 -18.41 11.47 6.32
N GLU A 38 -18.58 12.15 5.18
CA GLU A 38 -19.83 12.09 4.43
C GLU A 38 -20.13 10.63 4.03
N PRO A 39 -21.41 10.24 3.92
CA PRO A 39 -21.78 8.86 3.59
C PRO A 39 -21.13 8.31 2.31
N GLU A 40 -20.81 9.21 1.38
CA GLU A 40 -20.17 8.85 0.09
C GLU A 40 -18.66 9.08 0.09
N ALA A 41 -18.09 9.47 1.23
CA ALA A 41 -16.65 9.70 1.30
C ALA A 41 -15.92 8.40 1.59
N VAL A 42 -14.72 8.29 1.00
CA VAL A 42 -13.79 7.22 1.31
C VAL A 42 -12.79 7.78 2.33
N PRO A 43 -12.66 7.19 3.52
CA PRO A 43 -11.65 7.63 4.47
C PRO A 43 -10.25 7.60 3.82
N PRO A 44 -9.40 8.61 4.03
CA PRO A 44 -8.07 8.64 3.42
C PRO A 44 -7.26 7.38 3.66
N THR A 45 -7.29 6.85 4.87
CA THR A 45 -6.55 5.62 5.23
C THR A 45 -7.08 4.35 4.57
N PHE A 46 -8.24 4.42 3.90
CA PHE A 46 -8.73 3.29 3.10
C PHE A 46 -7.79 2.96 1.93
N ALA A 47 -6.85 3.85 1.60
CA ALA A 47 -5.77 3.57 0.66
C ALA A 47 -4.95 2.33 1.07
N ALA A 48 -4.89 1.99 2.34
CA ALA A 48 -4.28 0.74 2.79
C ALA A 48 -4.99 -0.49 2.19
N VAL A 49 -6.28 -0.39 1.93
CA VAL A 49 -7.08 -1.48 1.37
C VAL A 49 -6.99 -1.54 -0.15
N TYR A 50 -7.19 -0.41 -0.85
CA TYR A 50 -7.23 -0.44 -2.32
C TYR A 50 -5.86 -0.32 -2.98
N CYS A 51 -4.84 0.17 -2.27
CA CYS A 51 -3.50 0.36 -2.83
C CYS A 51 -2.47 -0.60 -2.21
N LEU A 52 -2.33 -0.61 -0.88
CA LEU A 52 -1.28 -1.38 -0.23
C LEU A 52 -1.57 -2.88 -0.23
N ALA A 53 -2.75 -3.29 0.23
CA ALA A 53 -3.06 -4.72 0.40
C ALA A 53 -2.84 -5.54 -0.87
N PRO A 54 -3.36 -5.13 -2.06
CA PRO A 54 -3.22 -5.95 -3.25
C PRO A 54 -1.78 -5.99 -3.81
N THR A 55 -1.01 -4.93 -3.62
CA THR A 55 0.38 -4.88 -4.10
C THR A 55 1.33 -5.57 -3.13
N PHE A 56 1.13 -5.39 -1.84
CA PHE A 56 1.97 -6.03 -0.82
C PHE A 56 1.76 -7.54 -0.75
N ALA A 57 0.55 -8.02 -1.04
CA ALA A 57 0.30 -9.45 -1.14
C ALA A 57 1.22 -10.11 -2.17
N GLN A 58 1.47 -9.44 -3.29
CA GLN A 58 2.38 -9.92 -4.32
C GLN A 58 3.84 -9.87 -3.85
N LEU A 59 4.24 -8.77 -3.24
CA LEU A 59 5.60 -8.61 -2.70
C LEU A 59 5.91 -9.70 -1.66
N PHE A 60 4.99 -9.92 -0.74
CA PHE A 60 5.20 -10.84 0.38
C PHE A 60 5.22 -12.31 -0.05
N THR A 61 4.66 -12.61 -1.20
CA THR A 61 4.64 -13.97 -1.75
C THR A 61 5.63 -14.17 -2.89
N ASP A 62 6.43 -13.16 -3.21
CA ASP A 62 7.41 -13.23 -4.29
C ASP A 62 8.63 -14.04 -3.84
N PRO A 63 8.83 -15.27 -4.37
CA PRO A 63 9.93 -16.11 -3.93
C PRO A 63 11.31 -15.58 -4.34
N GLU A 64 11.38 -14.76 -5.37
CA GLU A 64 12.65 -14.20 -5.82
C GLU A 64 13.17 -13.14 -4.87
N VAL A 65 12.27 -12.37 -4.25
CA VAL A 65 12.63 -11.37 -3.25
C VAL A 65 12.81 -12.02 -1.88
N GLY A 66 11.96 -12.98 -1.54
CA GLY A 66 12.14 -13.82 -0.36
C GLY A 66 12.05 -13.07 0.97
N ILE A 67 10.99 -12.29 1.17
CA ILE A 67 10.77 -11.61 2.44
C ILE A 67 10.35 -12.62 3.52
N ASN A 68 11.08 -12.61 4.63
CA ASN A 68 10.68 -13.36 5.81
C ASN A 68 9.63 -12.57 6.60
N LEU A 69 8.37 -12.98 6.49
CA LEU A 69 7.26 -12.30 7.15
C LEU A 69 7.36 -12.29 8.67
N ALA A 70 7.99 -13.30 9.25
CA ALA A 70 8.16 -13.36 10.71
C ALA A 70 9.07 -12.25 11.24
N GLY A 71 9.96 -11.74 10.38
CA GLY A 71 10.86 -10.64 10.72
C GLY A 71 10.43 -9.28 10.16
N LEU A 72 9.26 -9.20 9.53
CA LEU A 72 8.83 -7.99 8.82
C LEU A 72 8.16 -6.99 9.76
N ILE A 73 8.57 -5.73 9.62
CA ILE A 73 7.95 -4.59 10.29
C ILE A 73 7.60 -3.55 9.23
N HIS A 74 6.37 -3.06 9.23
CA HIS A 74 5.98 -1.90 8.46
C HIS A 74 6.36 -0.66 9.29
N GLY A 75 7.50 -0.06 8.98
CA GLY A 75 8.10 0.98 9.80
C GLY A 75 7.54 2.37 9.58
N GLU A 76 7.27 2.73 8.33
CA GLU A 76 6.74 4.05 7.97
C GLU A 76 5.78 3.94 6.79
N GLN A 77 4.80 4.84 6.78
CA GLN A 77 3.87 5.01 5.67
C GLN A 77 3.56 6.49 5.49
N SER A 78 3.74 6.98 4.26
CA SER A 78 3.26 8.29 3.87
C SER A 78 2.23 8.15 2.74
N PHE A 79 1.29 9.07 2.69
CA PHE A 79 0.32 9.19 1.61
C PHE A 79 0.08 10.64 1.24
N GLU A 80 -0.16 10.87 -0.04
CA GLU A 80 -0.78 12.06 -0.58
C GLU A 80 -2.01 11.63 -1.38
N TRP A 81 -3.06 12.43 -1.35
CA TRP A 81 -4.30 12.17 -2.06
C TRP A 81 -4.58 13.31 -3.04
N PRO A 82 -3.94 13.32 -4.24
CA PRO A 82 -4.11 14.41 -5.21
C PRO A 82 -5.54 14.54 -5.72
N ALA A 83 -6.25 13.42 -5.84
CA ALA A 83 -7.65 13.40 -6.21
C ALA A 83 -8.44 12.55 -5.21
N ALA A 84 -9.71 12.89 -5.02
CA ALA A 84 -10.57 12.15 -4.12
C ALA A 84 -10.97 10.79 -4.73
N ALA A 85 -10.78 9.74 -3.96
CA ALA A 85 -11.35 8.43 -4.28
C ALA A 85 -12.82 8.42 -3.84
N ARG A 86 -13.67 7.75 -4.63
CA ARG A 86 -15.10 7.64 -4.37
C ARG A 86 -15.53 6.18 -4.30
N PRO A 87 -16.57 5.88 -3.50
CA PRO A 87 -17.12 4.52 -3.49
C PRO A 87 -17.52 4.08 -4.90
N GLY A 88 -17.17 2.86 -5.25
CA GLY A 88 -17.42 2.31 -6.57
C GLY A 88 -16.39 2.61 -7.64
N ASP A 89 -15.43 3.49 -7.35
CA ASP A 89 -14.32 3.73 -8.26
C ASP A 89 -13.50 2.45 -8.47
N THR A 90 -12.98 2.30 -9.68
CA THR A 90 -11.97 1.29 -10.01
C THR A 90 -10.63 1.99 -10.10
N VAL A 91 -9.62 1.45 -9.44
CA VAL A 91 -8.26 2.00 -9.46
C VAL A 91 -7.24 0.91 -9.80
N ASP A 92 -6.16 1.32 -10.43
CA ASP A 92 -5.01 0.46 -10.71
C ASP A 92 -3.92 0.80 -9.70
N ALA A 93 -3.62 -0.15 -8.84
CA ALA A 93 -2.60 0.02 -7.80
C ALA A 93 -1.25 -0.52 -8.28
N SER A 94 -0.19 0.11 -7.83
CA SER A 94 1.17 -0.36 -8.06
C SER A 94 2.09 -0.06 -6.87
N ALA A 95 3.09 -0.91 -6.70
CA ALA A 95 4.17 -0.68 -5.75
C ALA A 95 5.49 -1.00 -6.46
N ARG A 96 6.47 -0.13 -6.31
CA ARG A 96 7.79 -0.31 -6.91
C ARG A 96 8.84 -0.26 -5.81
N ILE A 97 9.75 -1.23 -5.81
CA ILE A 97 10.90 -1.19 -4.90
C ILE A 97 11.82 -0.05 -5.34
N GLU A 98 11.92 0.96 -4.51
CA GLU A 98 12.68 2.19 -4.78
C GLU A 98 14.10 2.09 -4.24
N SER A 99 14.27 1.50 -3.06
CA SER A 99 15.58 1.29 -2.47
C SER A 99 15.60 0.08 -1.54
N VAL A 100 16.78 -0.52 -1.40
CA VAL A 100 17.05 -1.59 -0.45
C VAL A 100 18.37 -1.28 0.22
N GLU A 101 18.37 -1.10 1.54
CA GLU A 101 19.55 -0.72 2.31
C GLU A 101 19.71 -1.63 3.53
N ASP A 102 20.93 -2.12 3.75
CA ASP A 102 21.26 -2.92 4.93
C ASP A 102 21.89 -2.02 5.98
N LYS A 103 21.31 -2.03 7.19
CA LYS A 103 21.83 -1.27 8.33
C LYS A 103 21.65 -2.09 9.61
N ARG A 104 22.76 -2.32 10.32
CA ARG A 104 22.73 -2.96 11.64
C ARG A 104 22.02 -4.33 11.65
N GLY A 105 22.23 -5.13 10.62
CA GLY A 105 21.62 -6.46 10.51
C GLY A 105 20.16 -6.46 10.09
N MET A 106 19.63 -5.30 9.72
CA MET A 106 18.27 -5.16 9.19
C MET A 106 18.30 -4.67 7.76
N THR A 107 17.34 -5.10 6.96
CA THR A 107 17.18 -4.65 5.59
C THR A 107 15.99 -3.70 5.50
N PHE A 108 16.24 -2.47 5.04
CA PHE A 108 15.23 -1.44 4.86
C PHE A 108 14.82 -1.41 3.39
N VAL A 109 13.56 -1.71 3.12
CA VAL A 109 13.00 -1.71 1.77
C VAL A 109 12.00 -0.57 1.66
N THR A 110 12.29 0.39 0.79
CA THR A 110 11.38 1.50 0.52
C THR A 110 10.62 1.21 -0.77
N LEU A 111 9.30 1.34 -0.71
CA LEU A 111 8.42 1.17 -1.86
C LEU A 111 7.72 2.49 -2.18
N ALA A 112 7.70 2.83 -3.47
CA ALA A 112 6.83 3.88 -3.98
C ALA A 112 5.50 3.24 -4.36
N VAL A 113 4.41 3.73 -3.79
CA VAL A 113 3.07 3.18 -4.02
C VAL A 113 2.19 4.23 -4.68
N GLU A 114 1.27 3.77 -5.54
CA GLU A 114 0.39 4.65 -6.27
C GLU A 114 -0.90 3.91 -6.65
N ALA A 115 -2.01 4.62 -6.65
CA ALA A 115 -3.26 4.15 -7.24
C ALA A 115 -3.80 5.21 -8.19
N VAL A 116 -4.11 4.80 -9.41
CA VAL A 116 -4.60 5.66 -10.48
C VAL A 116 -6.00 5.21 -10.87
N ARG A 117 -6.91 6.15 -11.04
CA ARG A 117 -8.24 5.89 -11.56
C ARG A 117 -8.18 5.96 -13.09
N PRO A 118 -8.29 4.81 -13.81
CA PRO A 118 -8.11 4.83 -15.26
C PRO A 118 -9.20 5.58 -16.01
N ALA A 119 -10.40 5.72 -15.44
CA ALA A 119 -11.50 6.41 -16.08
C ALA A 119 -11.17 7.87 -16.45
N ASP A 120 -10.34 8.55 -15.67
CA ASP A 120 -9.94 9.94 -15.90
C ASP A 120 -8.43 10.18 -15.75
N GLY A 121 -7.65 9.14 -15.46
CA GLY A 121 -6.21 9.25 -15.26
C GLY A 121 -5.80 9.91 -13.95
N ALA A 122 -6.74 10.16 -13.03
CA ALA A 122 -6.44 10.83 -11.77
C ALA A 122 -5.67 9.93 -10.82
N VAL A 123 -4.64 10.47 -10.19
CA VAL A 123 -3.92 9.80 -9.09
C VAL A 123 -4.74 10.01 -7.82
N VAL A 124 -5.28 8.94 -7.26
CA VAL A 124 -6.11 9.02 -6.04
C VAL A 124 -5.30 8.84 -4.77
N CYS A 125 -4.16 8.18 -4.86
CA CYS A 125 -3.17 8.21 -3.78
C CYS A 125 -1.78 7.91 -4.33
N ARG A 126 -0.77 8.41 -3.63
CA ARG A 126 0.62 8.00 -3.81
C ARG A 126 1.35 8.18 -2.49
N GLY A 127 2.41 7.46 -2.32
CA GLY A 127 3.18 7.56 -1.10
C GLY A 127 4.39 6.65 -1.09
N ARG A 128 4.97 6.53 0.10
CA ARG A 128 6.10 5.64 0.35
C ARG A 128 5.82 4.78 1.55
N SER A 129 6.20 3.51 1.42
CA SER A 129 6.15 2.54 2.50
C SER A 129 7.58 2.10 2.80
N MET A 130 7.96 2.12 4.06
CA MET A 130 9.25 1.56 4.46
C MET A 130 9.01 0.30 5.26
N MET A 131 9.52 -0.81 4.72
CA MET A 131 9.51 -2.11 5.38
C MET A 131 10.87 -2.39 5.97
N ILE A 132 10.89 -2.93 7.19
CA ILE A 132 12.12 -3.34 7.84
C ILE A 132 12.07 -4.87 7.96
N VAL A 133 13.00 -5.54 7.30
CA VAL A 133 13.11 -6.99 7.38
C VAL A 133 14.29 -7.29 8.30
N ARG A 134 14.01 -7.86 9.46
CA ARG A 134 15.07 -8.28 10.36
C ARG A 134 15.80 -9.47 9.77
N GLY A 135 17.10 -9.52 9.98
CA GLY A 135 17.95 -10.58 9.48
C GLY A 135 17.32 -11.94 9.76
N GLY A 136 17.29 -12.78 8.73
CA GLY A 136 16.69 -14.09 8.84
C GLY A 136 17.28 -14.84 10.02
N ALA A 137 16.44 -15.66 10.66
CA ALA A 137 16.93 -16.57 11.68
C ALA A 137 18.05 -17.41 11.11
N GLN A 138 19.20 -17.30 11.69
CA GLN A 138 20.38 -18.06 11.32
C GLN A 138 20.27 -19.48 11.85
#